data_894c8c02754c0d5e3f08c6bf10d03f86
#
_entry.id   894c8c02754c0d5e3f08c6bf10d03f86
#
_cell.length_a   1.000
_cell.length_b   1.000
_cell.length_c   1.000
_cell.angle_alpha   90.00
_cell.angle_beta   90.00
_cell.angle_gamma   90.00
#
_symmetry.space_group_name_H-M   'P 1'
#
loop_
_entity.id
_entity.type
_entity.pdbx_description
1 polymer ?
#
loop_
_entity_poly.entity_id
_entity_poly.type
_entity_poly.pdbx_seq_one_letter_code
_entity_poly.pdbx_strand_id
1 'polypeptide(L)'
;DSLGTFIGWATNLQPFFMGIIISVVVGVVLTLPISSAAICAAVGISGGAVIAGVLDGSISMEVWNGLALAGGAATVGCCCNMLGFAVISYPDNGVGGLVAQGLGTSMLQVPNLMRKPVLWIPPVLTSAILGPVATCIFQLRNNGAAISSGMGTAGLVGPIGIITGWSNMPKGYAVGAFDWIGMILVCFILPVVLSWAIGKFMRKKGWIKEGDLKVDLG
;
A
#
# COMPACT_ATOMS: atom_id res chain seq x y z
N ASP A 1 -22.14 0.51 -3.28
CA ASP A 1 -22.02 -0.11 -1.95
C ASP A 1 -21.77 0.95 -0.89
N SER A 2 -22.60 0.97 0.16
CA SER A 2 -22.60 2.02 1.20
C SER A 2 -21.25 2.20 1.90
N LEU A 3 -20.49 1.12 2.13
CA LEU A 3 -19.20 1.17 2.80
C LEU A 3 -18.12 1.83 1.93
N GLY A 4 -18.04 1.50 0.65
CA GLY A 4 -17.11 2.14 -0.29
C GLY A 4 -17.40 3.64 -0.42
N THR A 5 -18.68 4.02 -0.59
CA THR A 5 -19.10 5.42 -0.64
C THR A 5 -18.71 6.17 0.64
N PHE A 6 -18.90 5.57 1.81
CA PHE A 6 -18.50 6.15 3.09
C PHE A 6 -16.98 6.35 3.18
N ILE A 7 -16.19 5.34 2.78
CA ILE A 7 -14.72 5.46 2.75
C ILE A 7 -14.28 6.56 1.80
N GLY A 8 -14.87 6.65 0.60
CA GLY A 8 -14.59 7.70 -0.36
C GLY A 8 -14.89 9.09 0.19
N TRP A 9 -16.07 9.27 0.79
CA TRP A 9 -16.44 10.52 1.43
C TRP A 9 -15.49 10.89 2.57
N ALA A 10 -15.21 9.95 3.49
CA ALA A 10 -14.31 10.18 4.62
C ALA A 10 -12.88 10.51 4.18
N THR A 11 -12.37 9.83 3.14
CA THR A 11 -11.03 10.07 2.60
C THR A 11 -10.94 11.45 1.94
N ASN A 12 -11.99 11.87 1.24
CA ASN A 12 -12.02 13.21 0.64
C ASN A 12 -12.08 14.31 1.71
N LEU A 13 -12.85 14.06 2.78
CA LEU A 13 -12.99 15.02 3.90
C LEU A 13 -11.70 15.14 4.74
N GLN A 14 -11.05 14.02 5.03
CA GLN A 14 -9.86 13.95 5.90
C GLN A 14 -8.76 13.06 5.29
N PRO A 15 -8.12 13.49 4.20
CA PRO A 15 -7.16 12.66 3.47
C PRO A 15 -5.93 12.29 4.30
N PHE A 16 -5.53 13.14 5.27
CA PHE A 16 -4.39 12.87 6.13
C PHE A 16 -4.65 11.65 7.06
N PHE A 17 -5.72 11.69 7.85
CA PHE A 17 -6.03 10.60 8.79
C PHE A 17 -6.46 9.33 8.07
N MET A 18 -7.27 9.47 7.03
CA MET A 18 -7.69 8.32 6.23
C MET A 18 -6.51 7.70 5.47
N GLY A 19 -5.55 8.52 5.03
CA GLY A 19 -4.30 8.04 4.47
C GLY A 19 -3.53 7.13 5.44
N ILE A 20 -3.41 7.51 6.72
CA ILE A 20 -2.79 6.67 7.76
C ILE A 20 -3.58 5.37 7.95
N ILE A 21 -4.88 5.49 8.20
CA ILE A 21 -5.73 4.34 8.55
C ILE A 21 -5.73 3.32 7.42
N ILE A 22 -6.00 3.76 6.19
CA ILE A 22 -6.12 2.86 5.04
C ILE A 22 -4.78 2.19 4.72
N SER A 23 -3.68 2.97 4.68
CA SER A 23 -2.36 2.41 4.36
C SER A 23 -1.90 1.39 5.41
N VAL A 24 -2.10 1.67 6.69
CA VAL A 24 -1.73 0.76 7.77
C VAL A 24 -2.61 -0.48 7.75
N VAL A 25 -3.93 -0.32 7.74
CA VAL A 25 -4.87 -1.45 7.81
C VAL A 25 -4.69 -2.38 6.62
N VAL A 26 -4.73 -1.84 5.39
CA VAL A 26 -4.63 -2.68 4.19
C VAL A 26 -3.23 -3.30 4.06
N GLY A 27 -2.17 -2.57 4.43
CA GLY A 27 -0.81 -3.10 4.46
C GLY A 27 -0.63 -4.26 5.44
N VAL A 28 -1.20 -4.15 6.65
CA VAL A 28 -1.19 -5.23 7.65
C VAL A 28 -2.01 -6.42 7.16
N VAL A 29 -3.21 -6.18 6.61
CA VAL A 29 -4.07 -7.24 6.05
C VAL A 29 -3.37 -8.00 4.93
N LEU A 30 -2.61 -7.33 4.07
CA LEU A 30 -1.81 -7.99 3.03
C LEU A 30 -0.81 -9.00 3.60
N THR A 31 -0.20 -8.70 4.73
CA THR A 31 0.80 -9.59 5.35
C THR A 31 0.14 -10.75 6.10
N LEU A 32 -1.08 -10.57 6.59
CA LEU A 32 -1.84 -11.65 7.23
C LEU A 32 -2.37 -12.66 6.19
N PRO A 33 -2.70 -13.89 6.60
CA PRO A 33 -3.28 -14.90 5.72
C PRO A 33 -4.75 -14.59 5.37
N ILE A 34 -5.00 -13.35 4.94
CA ILE A 34 -6.30 -12.80 4.55
C ILE A 34 -6.11 -12.11 3.21
N SER A 35 -7.05 -12.27 2.28
CA SER A 35 -6.94 -11.66 0.96
C SER A 35 -7.27 -10.17 1.01
N SER A 36 -6.25 -9.31 1.15
CA SER A 36 -6.38 -7.85 1.03
C SER A 36 -6.95 -7.43 -0.33
N ALA A 37 -6.57 -8.13 -1.39
CA ALA A 37 -7.09 -7.90 -2.73
C ALA A 37 -8.61 -8.14 -2.81
N ALA A 38 -9.11 -9.22 -2.20
CA ALA A 38 -10.53 -9.53 -2.14
C ALA A 38 -11.29 -8.49 -1.29
N ILE A 39 -10.71 -8.03 -0.18
CA ILE A 39 -11.30 -6.98 0.66
C ILE A 39 -11.41 -5.67 -0.12
N CYS A 40 -10.32 -5.24 -0.78
CA CYS A 40 -10.33 -4.02 -1.58
C CYS A 40 -11.36 -4.10 -2.74
N ALA A 41 -11.49 -5.28 -3.35
CA ALA A 41 -12.47 -5.51 -4.40
C ALA A 41 -13.92 -5.49 -3.86
N ALA A 42 -14.18 -6.16 -2.73
CA ALA A 42 -15.50 -6.22 -2.12
C ALA A 42 -16.00 -4.86 -1.62
N VAL A 43 -15.08 -4.03 -1.11
CA VAL A 43 -15.38 -2.67 -0.63
C VAL A 43 -15.35 -1.63 -1.76
N GLY A 44 -14.73 -1.96 -2.90
CA GLY A 44 -14.57 -1.05 -4.03
C GLY A 44 -13.55 0.07 -3.78
N ILE A 45 -12.44 -0.23 -3.11
CA ILE A 45 -11.39 0.76 -2.77
C ILE A 45 -10.54 1.08 -4.00
N SER A 46 -11.12 1.83 -4.93
CA SER A 46 -10.46 2.36 -6.13
C SER A 46 -11.40 3.33 -6.85
N GLY A 47 -10.86 4.36 -7.50
CA GLY A 47 -11.63 5.21 -8.40
C GLY A 47 -12.21 4.43 -9.58
N GLY A 48 -11.52 3.40 -10.08
CA GLY A 48 -11.98 2.55 -11.17
C GLY A 48 -13.24 1.75 -10.84
N ALA A 49 -13.49 1.45 -9.55
CA ALA A 49 -14.68 0.74 -9.12
C ALA A 49 -15.98 1.55 -9.34
N VAL A 50 -15.87 2.87 -9.38
CA VAL A 50 -17.02 3.79 -9.49
C VAL A 50 -16.99 4.67 -10.74
N ILE A 51 -16.01 4.49 -11.62
CA ILE A 51 -15.79 5.37 -12.79
C ILE A 51 -17.02 5.42 -13.72
N ALA A 52 -17.71 4.28 -13.90
CA ALA A 52 -18.91 4.23 -14.73
C ALA A 52 -20.00 5.15 -14.16
N GLY A 53 -20.24 5.10 -12.85
CA GLY A 53 -21.21 5.97 -12.17
C GLY A 53 -20.84 7.45 -12.19
N VAL A 54 -19.56 7.77 -12.30
CA VAL A 54 -19.12 9.16 -12.50
C VAL A 54 -19.41 9.63 -13.92
N LEU A 55 -19.21 8.76 -14.91
CA LEU A 55 -19.45 9.09 -16.31
C LEU A 55 -20.95 9.25 -16.64
N ASP A 56 -21.82 8.51 -16.00
CA ASP A 56 -23.28 8.62 -16.16
C ASP A 56 -23.93 9.64 -15.18
N GLY A 57 -23.13 10.22 -14.27
CA GLY A 57 -23.57 11.23 -13.32
C GLY A 57 -24.30 10.70 -12.08
N SER A 58 -24.34 9.38 -11.87
CA SER A 58 -24.96 8.75 -10.69
C SER A 58 -24.08 8.83 -9.43
N ILE A 59 -22.77 9.00 -9.60
CA ILE A 59 -21.79 9.13 -8.52
C ILE A 59 -21.04 10.47 -8.64
N SER A 60 -20.91 11.17 -7.51
CA SER A 60 -20.22 12.46 -7.48
C SER A 60 -18.72 12.31 -7.68
N MET A 61 -18.10 13.34 -8.29
CA MET A 61 -16.65 13.45 -8.43
C MET A 61 -15.91 13.41 -7.09
N GLU A 62 -16.54 13.87 -6.02
CA GLU A 62 -15.95 13.85 -4.66
C GLU A 62 -15.78 12.42 -4.15
N VAL A 63 -16.81 11.57 -4.31
CA VAL A 63 -16.75 10.15 -3.93
C VAL A 63 -15.69 9.42 -4.75
N TRP A 64 -15.64 9.66 -6.07
CA TRP A 64 -14.60 9.10 -6.92
C TRP A 64 -13.20 9.50 -6.46
N ASN A 65 -12.97 10.80 -6.24
CA ASN A 65 -11.66 11.31 -5.82
C ASN A 65 -11.23 10.67 -4.49
N GLY A 66 -12.15 10.60 -3.53
CA GLY A 66 -11.89 9.96 -2.23
C GLY A 66 -11.57 8.47 -2.35
N LEU A 67 -12.30 7.72 -3.19
CA LEU A 67 -12.03 6.29 -3.43
C LEU A 67 -10.72 6.07 -4.20
N ALA A 68 -10.40 6.93 -5.15
CA ALA A 68 -9.14 6.87 -5.88
C ALA A 68 -7.94 7.13 -4.97
N LEU A 69 -8.05 8.12 -4.07
CA LEU A 69 -7.04 8.40 -3.04
C LEU A 69 -6.92 7.27 -2.02
N ALA A 70 -8.06 6.71 -1.57
CA ALA A 70 -8.09 5.54 -0.69
C ALA A 70 -7.37 4.34 -1.32
N GLY A 71 -7.61 4.10 -2.62
CA GLY A 71 -6.92 3.06 -3.40
C GLY A 71 -5.42 3.31 -3.51
N GLY A 72 -5.01 4.55 -3.70
CA GLY A 72 -3.60 4.96 -3.68
C GLY A 72 -2.95 4.69 -2.32
N ALA A 73 -3.58 5.11 -1.22
CA ALA A 73 -3.10 4.87 0.13
C ALA A 73 -2.99 3.38 0.46
N ALA A 74 -3.99 2.57 0.06
CA ALA A 74 -3.98 1.12 0.21
C ALA A 74 -2.80 0.48 -0.54
N THR A 75 -2.59 0.86 -1.80
CA THR A 75 -1.47 0.40 -2.61
C THR A 75 -0.13 0.72 -1.95
N VAL A 76 0.05 1.94 -1.47
CA VAL A 76 1.28 2.38 -0.79
C VAL A 76 1.50 1.60 0.50
N GLY A 77 0.46 1.40 1.32
CA GLY A 77 0.54 0.59 2.53
C GLY A 77 0.97 -0.85 2.25
N CYS A 78 0.44 -1.46 1.19
CA CYS A 78 0.86 -2.78 0.71
C CYS A 78 2.32 -2.79 0.26
N CYS A 79 2.77 -1.78 -0.51
CA CYS A 79 4.17 -1.64 -0.91
C CYS A 79 5.09 -1.50 0.29
N CYS A 80 4.70 -0.72 1.31
CA CYS A 80 5.46 -0.56 2.55
C CYS A 80 5.64 -1.87 3.30
N ASN A 81 4.61 -2.69 3.37
CA ASN A 81 4.70 -3.98 4.05
C ASN A 81 5.56 -4.98 3.26
N MET A 82 5.39 -5.07 1.95
CA MET A 82 6.16 -6.00 1.11
C MET A 82 7.64 -5.62 1.05
N LEU A 83 7.94 -4.42 0.57
CA LEU A 83 9.31 -3.95 0.45
C LEU A 83 9.96 -3.71 1.82
N GLY A 84 9.16 -3.30 2.80
CA GLY A 84 9.62 -3.12 4.17
C GLY A 84 10.14 -4.43 4.75
N PHE A 85 9.35 -5.50 4.75
CA PHE A 85 9.82 -6.81 5.22
C PHE A 85 10.96 -7.36 4.38
N ALA A 86 10.91 -7.20 3.05
CA ALA A 86 11.97 -7.62 2.17
C ALA A 86 13.33 -7.01 2.57
N VAL A 87 13.38 -5.70 2.79
CA VAL A 87 14.64 -4.99 3.07
C VAL A 87 15.13 -5.16 4.50
N ILE A 88 14.24 -5.17 5.51
CA ILE A 88 14.66 -5.36 6.90
C ILE A 88 15.10 -6.79 7.20
N SER A 89 14.61 -7.77 6.43
CA SER A 89 14.98 -9.18 6.55
C SER A 89 16.17 -9.58 5.66
N TYR A 90 16.67 -8.68 4.85
CA TYR A 90 17.79 -8.95 3.94
C TYR A 90 19.03 -9.56 4.63
N PRO A 91 19.44 -9.11 5.83
CA PRO A 91 20.58 -9.72 6.53
C PRO A 91 20.35 -11.20 6.88
N ASP A 92 19.11 -11.60 7.07
CA ASP A 92 18.74 -12.96 7.49
C ASP A 92 18.45 -13.88 6.30
N ASN A 93 18.00 -13.33 5.15
CA ASN A 93 17.45 -14.09 4.02
C ASN A 93 18.13 -13.82 2.67
N GLY A 94 19.02 -12.83 2.59
CA GLY A 94 19.73 -12.47 1.36
C GLY A 94 18.82 -12.06 0.20
N VAL A 95 19.33 -12.22 -1.02
CA VAL A 95 18.62 -11.84 -2.27
C VAL A 95 17.35 -12.67 -2.47
N GLY A 96 17.39 -13.98 -2.16
CA GLY A 96 16.22 -14.84 -2.28
C GLY A 96 15.04 -14.34 -1.44
N GLY A 97 15.29 -13.98 -0.19
CA GLY A 97 14.29 -13.40 0.70
C GLY A 97 13.81 -12.02 0.25
N LEU A 98 14.69 -11.20 -0.33
CA LEU A 98 14.33 -9.89 -0.88
C LEU A 98 13.31 -10.04 -2.02
N VAL A 99 13.56 -10.94 -2.96
CA VAL A 99 12.67 -11.18 -4.11
C VAL A 99 11.37 -11.86 -3.66
N ALA A 100 11.48 -12.91 -2.85
CA ALA A 100 10.31 -13.67 -2.38
C ALA A 100 9.30 -12.78 -1.61
N GLN A 101 9.78 -11.85 -0.80
CA GLN A 101 8.92 -10.96 -0.02
C GLN A 101 8.56 -9.69 -0.78
N GLY A 102 9.50 -9.09 -1.51
CA GLY A 102 9.29 -7.83 -2.20
C GLY A 102 8.39 -7.94 -3.44
N LEU A 103 8.49 -9.04 -4.18
CA LEU A 103 7.69 -9.29 -5.39
C LEU A 103 6.70 -10.45 -5.24
N GLY A 104 6.94 -11.36 -4.30
CA GLY A 104 6.05 -12.47 -4.02
C GLY A 104 5.04 -12.11 -2.93
N THR A 105 5.39 -12.33 -1.67
CA THR A 105 4.46 -12.07 -0.54
C THR A 105 5.18 -11.82 0.77
N SER A 106 4.72 -10.81 1.53
CA SER A 106 5.15 -10.57 2.91
C SER A 106 4.58 -11.59 3.93
N MET A 107 3.62 -12.43 3.53
CA MET A 107 3.03 -13.47 4.38
C MET A 107 4.07 -14.46 4.91
N LEU A 108 5.22 -14.61 4.24
CA LEU A 108 6.35 -15.42 4.70
C LEU A 108 6.84 -15.01 6.10
N GLN A 109 6.59 -13.79 6.52
CA GLN A 109 6.97 -13.30 7.85
C GLN A 109 5.96 -13.60 8.94
N VAL A 110 4.75 -14.07 8.62
CA VAL A 110 3.70 -14.32 9.62
C VAL A 110 4.17 -15.16 10.81
N PRO A 111 4.89 -16.29 10.63
CA PRO A 111 5.38 -17.07 11.76
C PRO A 111 6.30 -16.26 12.70
N ASN A 112 7.16 -15.41 12.16
CA ASN A 112 8.06 -14.55 12.92
C ASN A 112 7.29 -13.45 13.64
N LEU A 113 6.31 -12.84 12.97
CA LEU A 113 5.47 -11.78 13.51
C LEU A 113 4.60 -12.25 14.67
N MET A 114 4.11 -13.50 14.60
CA MET A 114 3.35 -14.11 15.70
C MET A 114 4.23 -14.39 16.91
N ARG A 115 5.50 -14.76 16.70
CA ARG A 115 6.47 -14.97 17.78
C ARG A 115 6.96 -13.66 18.38
N LYS A 116 7.12 -12.61 17.55
CA LYS A 116 7.72 -11.35 17.95
C LYS A 116 7.01 -10.15 17.28
N PRO A 117 5.88 -9.68 17.83
CA PRO A 117 5.06 -8.62 17.22
C PRO A 117 5.79 -7.30 16.98
N VAL A 118 6.88 -7.02 17.71
CA VAL A 118 7.70 -5.81 17.52
C VAL A 118 8.28 -5.70 16.09
N LEU A 119 8.36 -6.80 15.36
CA LEU A 119 8.82 -6.83 13.96
C LEU A 119 7.86 -6.12 12.99
N TRP A 120 6.60 -5.87 13.40
CA TRP A 120 5.65 -5.07 12.64
C TRP A 120 6.01 -3.58 12.56
N ILE A 121 6.77 -3.06 13.53
CA ILE A 121 7.00 -1.62 13.68
C ILE A 121 7.59 -0.97 12.41
N PRO A 122 8.66 -1.50 11.78
CA PRO A 122 9.24 -0.82 10.63
C PRO A 122 8.26 -0.64 9.45
N PRO A 123 7.60 -1.68 8.91
CA PRO A 123 6.71 -1.51 7.77
C PRO A 123 5.42 -0.77 8.14
N VAL A 124 4.87 -0.97 9.34
CA VAL A 124 3.65 -0.28 9.78
C VAL A 124 3.89 1.21 9.98
N LEU A 125 5.00 1.58 10.64
CA LEU A 125 5.35 2.99 10.81
C LEU A 125 5.64 3.65 9.45
N THR A 126 6.31 2.95 8.55
CA THR A 126 6.51 3.41 7.16
C THR A 126 5.18 3.65 6.46
N SER A 127 4.22 2.71 6.58
CA SER A 127 2.86 2.87 6.04
C SER A 127 2.15 4.09 6.62
N ALA A 128 2.23 4.29 7.94
CA ALA A 128 1.61 5.43 8.61
C ALA A 128 2.18 6.78 8.15
N ILE A 129 3.47 6.83 7.80
CA ILE A 129 4.12 8.03 7.27
C ILE A 129 3.76 8.23 5.79
N LEU A 130 3.84 7.19 4.98
CA LEU A 130 3.69 7.31 3.53
C LEU A 130 2.23 7.35 3.07
N GLY A 131 1.27 6.87 3.86
CA GLY A 131 -0.15 7.02 3.57
C GLY A 131 -0.56 8.49 3.35
N PRO A 132 -0.33 9.39 4.34
CA PRO A 132 -0.57 10.83 4.18
C PRO A 132 0.27 11.47 3.07
N VAL A 133 1.51 11.04 2.87
CA VAL A 133 2.33 11.53 1.75
C VAL A 133 1.68 11.21 0.42
N ALA A 134 1.12 10.00 0.28
CA ALA A 134 0.40 9.60 -0.91
C ALA A 134 -0.90 10.37 -1.11
N THR A 135 -1.70 10.58 -0.05
CA THR A 135 -3.02 11.23 -0.19
C THR A 135 -2.97 12.74 -0.23
N CYS A 136 -2.05 13.38 0.53
CA CYS A 136 -2.02 14.84 0.67
C CYS A 136 -0.98 15.51 -0.22
N ILE A 137 0.22 14.90 -0.40
CA ILE A 137 1.31 15.52 -1.15
C ILE A 137 1.23 15.15 -2.62
N PHE A 138 1.32 13.85 -2.94
CA PHE A 138 1.30 13.38 -4.32
C PHE A 138 -0.11 13.18 -4.87
N GLN A 139 -1.12 13.16 -4.01
CA GLN A 139 -2.50 12.85 -4.38
C GLN A 139 -2.59 11.63 -5.30
N LEU A 140 -1.86 10.58 -4.93
CA LEU A 140 -1.73 9.37 -5.73
C LEU A 140 -3.07 8.64 -5.81
N ARG A 141 -3.68 8.69 -6.97
CA ARG A 141 -4.98 8.07 -7.24
C ARG A 141 -4.79 6.71 -7.90
N ASN A 142 -5.35 5.68 -7.31
CA ASN A 142 -5.51 4.39 -7.98
C ASN A 142 -6.89 4.34 -8.63
N ASN A 143 -6.95 4.48 -9.95
CA ASN A 143 -8.16 4.39 -10.76
C ASN A 143 -8.21 3.09 -11.58
N GLY A 144 -7.36 2.13 -11.25
CA GLY A 144 -7.37 0.78 -11.82
C GLY A 144 -8.42 -0.13 -11.19
N ALA A 145 -8.32 -1.42 -11.41
CA ALA A 145 -9.19 -2.40 -10.77
C ALA A 145 -9.00 -2.38 -9.24
N ALA A 146 -10.10 -2.46 -8.48
CA ALA A 146 -10.04 -2.37 -7.01
C ALA A 146 -9.14 -3.44 -6.36
N ILE A 147 -9.03 -4.60 -6.97
CA ILE A 147 -8.10 -5.68 -6.55
C ILE A 147 -6.65 -5.20 -6.49
N SER A 148 -6.22 -4.29 -7.39
CA SER A 148 -4.85 -3.80 -7.44
C SER A 148 -4.48 -2.97 -6.21
N SER A 149 -5.45 -2.30 -5.59
CA SER A 149 -5.23 -1.49 -4.39
C SER A 149 -4.74 -2.32 -3.19
N GLY A 150 -5.09 -3.60 -3.13
CA GLY A 150 -4.69 -4.51 -2.06
C GLY A 150 -3.48 -5.40 -2.35
N MET A 151 -2.76 -5.18 -3.46
CA MET A 151 -1.67 -6.08 -3.88
C MET A 151 -0.26 -5.50 -3.69
N GLY A 152 -0.11 -4.19 -3.61
CA GLY A 152 1.21 -3.56 -3.49
C GLY A 152 2.17 -4.02 -4.59
N THR A 153 3.39 -4.39 -4.22
CA THR A 153 4.42 -4.89 -5.15
C THR A 153 4.31 -6.38 -5.48
N ALA A 154 3.31 -7.11 -4.96
CA ALA A 154 3.06 -8.49 -5.35
C ALA A 154 2.80 -8.58 -6.87
N GLY A 155 3.72 -9.19 -7.62
CA GLY A 155 3.71 -9.18 -9.08
C GLY A 155 3.61 -7.79 -9.71
N LEU A 156 3.95 -6.72 -8.98
CA LEU A 156 3.79 -5.31 -9.37
C LEU A 156 2.33 -4.89 -9.64
N VAL A 157 1.36 -5.67 -9.20
CA VAL A 157 -0.07 -5.46 -9.52
C VAL A 157 -0.58 -4.10 -9.02
N GLY A 158 -0.15 -3.63 -7.85
CA GLY A 158 -0.53 -2.33 -7.32
C GLY A 158 -0.09 -1.17 -8.23
N PRO A 159 1.22 -0.98 -8.46
CA PRO A 159 1.73 0.04 -9.38
C PRO A 159 1.18 -0.06 -10.81
N ILE A 160 1.06 -1.29 -11.36
CA ILE A 160 0.45 -1.49 -12.67
C ILE A 160 -1.02 -1.06 -12.67
N GLY A 161 -1.77 -1.33 -11.58
CA GLY A 161 -3.14 -0.86 -11.41
C GLY A 161 -3.26 0.67 -11.43
N ILE A 162 -2.33 1.37 -10.80
CA ILE A 162 -2.26 2.85 -10.84
C ILE A 162 -2.02 3.30 -12.29
N ILE A 163 -1.02 2.76 -12.98
CA ILE A 163 -0.65 3.14 -14.36
C ILE A 163 -1.80 2.85 -15.33
N THR A 164 -2.40 1.68 -15.25
CA THR A 164 -3.54 1.32 -16.13
C THR A 164 -4.76 2.19 -15.84
N GLY A 165 -4.98 2.57 -14.57
CA GLY A 165 -6.03 3.48 -14.17
C GLY A 165 -5.87 4.90 -14.73
N TRP A 166 -4.66 5.32 -15.03
CA TRP A 166 -4.39 6.64 -15.60
C TRP A 166 -4.97 6.84 -17.00
N SER A 167 -5.20 5.77 -17.76
CA SER A 167 -5.87 5.85 -19.06
C SER A 167 -7.38 6.13 -18.98
N ASN A 168 -7.98 5.92 -17.81
CA ASN A 168 -9.42 6.05 -17.58
C ASN A 168 -9.77 7.15 -16.57
N MET A 169 -8.92 8.17 -16.43
CA MET A 169 -9.17 9.29 -15.52
C MET A 169 -10.35 10.15 -16.01
N PRO A 170 -11.21 10.66 -15.10
CA PRO A 170 -12.27 11.57 -15.47
C PRO A 170 -11.74 12.86 -16.10
N LYS A 171 -12.60 13.53 -16.86
CA LYS A 171 -12.29 14.84 -17.48
C LYS A 171 -11.84 15.84 -16.41
N GLY A 172 -10.74 16.53 -16.67
CA GLY A 172 -10.14 17.51 -15.75
C GLY A 172 -8.96 16.98 -14.93
N TYR A 173 -8.68 15.68 -14.97
CA TYR A 173 -7.50 15.08 -14.36
C TYR A 173 -6.51 14.66 -15.44
N ALA A 174 -5.38 15.34 -15.49
CA ALA A 174 -4.27 15.00 -16.40
C ALA A 174 -3.12 14.40 -15.59
N VAL A 175 -2.58 13.30 -16.08
CA VAL A 175 -1.41 12.64 -15.49
C VAL A 175 -0.14 13.34 -16.00
N GLY A 176 0.69 13.79 -15.08
CA GLY A 176 1.94 14.49 -15.38
C GLY A 176 3.17 13.80 -14.81
N ALA A 177 4.32 14.43 -15.00
CA ALA A 177 5.58 13.93 -14.44
C ALA A 177 5.54 13.82 -12.90
N PHE A 178 4.77 14.67 -12.22
CA PHE A 178 4.62 14.65 -10.77
C PHE A 178 3.95 13.36 -10.28
N ASP A 179 2.95 12.84 -11.00
CA ASP A 179 2.27 11.58 -10.66
C ASP A 179 3.22 10.39 -10.81
N TRP A 180 4.03 10.36 -11.87
CA TRP A 180 5.04 9.33 -12.08
C TRP A 180 6.11 9.37 -10.98
N ILE A 181 6.63 10.55 -10.66
CA ILE A 181 7.62 10.72 -9.58
C ILE A 181 7.00 10.29 -8.25
N GLY A 182 5.78 10.74 -7.97
CA GLY A 182 5.06 10.38 -6.75
C GLY A 182 4.89 8.88 -6.62
N MET A 183 4.41 8.20 -7.66
CA MET A 183 4.23 6.75 -7.66
C MET A 183 5.55 6.01 -7.41
N ILE A 184 6.62 6.37 -8.12
CA ILE A 184 7.93 5.73 -7.96
C ILE A 184 8.46 5.94 -6.54
N LEU A 185 8.36 7.16 -6.02
CA LEU A 185 8.82 7.48 -4.67
C LEU A 185 8.06 6.72 -3.60
N VAL A 186 6.71 6.79 -3.59
CA VAL A 186 5.92 6.24 -2.48
C VAL A 186 5.63 4.74 -2.60
N CYS A 187 5.71 4.16 -3.81
CA CYS A 187 5.52 2.72 -3.98
C CYS A 187 6.83 1.91 -3.92
N PHE A 188 7.98 2.52 -4.19
CA PHE A 188 9.25 1.79 -4.28
C PHE A 188 10.35 2.38 -3.39
N ILE A 189 10.77 3.62 -3.61
CA ILE A 189 11.97 4.18 -3.00
C ILE A 189 11.77 4.43 -1.51
N LEU A 190 10.77 5.20 -1.13
CA LEU A 190 10.53 5.58 0.26
C LEU A 190 10.18 4.40 1.17
N PRO A 191 9.36 3.41 0.73
CA PRO A 191 9.14 2.19 1.51
C PRO A 191 10.44 1.47 1.88
N VAL A 192 11.36 1.33 0.93
CA VAL A 192 12.67 0.70 1.15
C VAL A 192 13.52 1.52 2.11
N VAL A 193 13.69 2.81 1.83
CA VAL A 193 14.57 3.70 2.61
C VAL A 193 14.09 3.85 4.05
N LEU A 194 12.81 4.13 4.26
CA LEU A 194 12.26 4.34 5.60
C LEU A 194 12.24 3.04 6.41
N SER A 195 11.76 1.94 5.84
CA SER A 195 11.75 0.66 6.54
C SER A 195 13.15 0.18 6.88
N TRP A 196 14.11 0.36 5.98
CA TRP A 196 15.53 0.06 6.25
C TRP A 196 16.08 0.90 7.40
N ALA A 197 15.85 2.22 7.37
CA ALA A 197 16.32 3.13 8.40
C ALA A 197 15.76 2.78 9.78
N ILE A 198 14.43 2.56 9.86
CA ILE A 198 13.75 2.16 11.10
C ILE A 198 14.23 0.78 11.55
N GLY A 199 14.32 -0.19 10.64
CA GLY A 199 14.81 -1.54 10.93
C GLY A 199 16.26 -1.53 11.43
N LYS A 200 17.15 -0.74 10.81
CA LYS A 200 18.53 -0.56 11.24
C LYS A 200 18.62 0.05 12.65
N PHE A 201 17.78 1.06 12.93
CA PHE A 201 17.69 1.65 14.26
C PHE A 201 17.24 0.62 15.30
N MET A 202 16.21 -0.18 14.99
CA MET A 202 15.71 -1.21 15.89
C MET A 202 16.72 -2.35 16.11
N ARG A 203 17.48 -2.74 15.09
CA ARG A 203 18.59 -3.68 15.24
C ARG A 203 19.69 -3.11 16.17
N LYS A 204 20.07 -1.83 16.00
CA LYS A 204 21.04 -1.15 16.86
C LYS A 204 20.59 -1.10 18.32
N LYS A 205 19.28 -0.99 18.57
CA LYS A 205 18.68 -1.02 19.92
C LYS A 205 18.50 -2.45 20.48
N GLY A 206 18.79 -3.48 19.70
CA GLY A 206 18.60 -4.88 20.09
C GLY A 206 17.14 -5.35 20.07
N TRP A 207 16.22 -4.55 19.52
CA TRP A 207 14.79 -4.92 19.39
C TRP A 207 14.58 -5.96 18.29
N ILE A 208 15.36 -5.91 17.23
CA ILE A 208 15.45 -6.94 16.19
C ILE A 208 16.83 -7.57 16.27
N LYS A 209 16.87 -8.88 16.47
CA LYS A 209 18.11 -9.66 16.53
C LYS A 209 18.34 -10.40 15.22
N GLU A 210 19.55 -10.89 15.01
CA GLU A 210 19.89 -11.77 13.91
C GLU A 210 19.05 -13.07 13.99
N GLY A 211 18.49 -13.48 12.87
CA GLY A 211 17.60 -14.64 12.77
C GLY A 211 16.13 -14.37 13.11
N ASP A 212 15.75 -13.24 13.70
CA ASP A 212 14.35 -12.93 14.03
C ASP A 212 13.43 -12.86 12.81
N LEU A 213 13.98 -12.50 11.64
CA LEU A 213 13.26 -12.35 10.37
C LEU A 213 13.61 -13.46 9.37
N LYS A 214 14.30 -14.52 9.82
CA LYS A 214 14.64 -15.63 8.95
C LYS A 214 13.38 -16.36 8.49
N VAL A 215 13.26 -16.56 7.19
CA VAL A 215 12.19 -17.37 6.58
C VAL A 215 12.75 -18.66 5.99
N ASP A 216 11.97 -19.71 6.05
CA ASP A 216 12.28 -20.95 5.34
C ASP A 216 11.80 -20.78 3.90
N LEU A 217 12.72 -20.83 2.96
CA LEU A 217 12.43 -20.70 1.54
C LEU A 217 12.49 -22.03 0.78
N GLY A 218 12.64 -23.15 1.53
CA GLY A 218 12.77 -24.51 0.98
C GLY A 218 14.22 -24.90 0.75
#